data_044c9a8db122eb2a68bc965e12f3d578
#
_entry.id   044c9a8db122eb2a68bc965e12f3d578
#
_cell.length_a   1.000
_cell.length_b   1.000
_cell.length_c   1.000
_cell.angle_alpha   90.00
_cell.angle_beta   90.00
_cell.angle_gamma   90.00
#
_symmetry.space_group_name_H-M   'P 1'
#
loop_
_entity.id
_entity.type
_entity.pdbx_description
1 polymer ?
#
loop_
_entity_poly.entity_id
_entity_poly.type
_entity_poly.pdbx_seq_one_letter_code
_entity_poly.pdbx_strand_id
1 'polypeptide(L)'
;MHHRLFVILLLAASGGTLAGGAADTLLQTYRDQGAGPFQAETGRTLWTKSFTAKDKPRGCTDCHGTDLTRAGRHRKTGKPIQPMSPAVNPKRLSDPKKIEKWFLRNCKWTLGRECTPQEKGDYLTYLRNPDN
;
A
#
# COMPACT_ATOMS: atom_id res chain seq x y z
N MET A 1 7.74 65.83 -15.64
CA MET A 1 6.68 64.78 -15.50
C MET A 1 7.30 63.43 -15.82
N HIS A 2 7.65 62.65 -14.80
CA HIS A 2 8.26 61.31 -15.00
C HIS A 2 7.24 60.25 -14.62
N HIS A 3 6.68 59.60 -15.62
CA HIS A 3 5.79 58.46 -15.43
C HIS A 3 6.66 57.20 -15.16
N ARG A 4 6.63 56.73 -13.93
CA ARG A 4 7.22 55.42 -13.57
C ARG A 4 6.18 54.34 -13.87
N LEU A 5 6.40 53.58 -14.94
CA LEU A 5 5.68 52.32 -15.16
C LEU A 5 6.11 51.29 -14.14
N PHE A 6 5.19 50.88 -13.26
CA PHE A 6 5.35 49.72 -12.43
C PHE A 6 4.95 48.47 -13.25
N VAL A 7 5.92 47.66 -13.61
CA VAL A 7 5.67 46.35 -14.19
C VAL A 7 5.42 45.37 -13.03
N ILE A 8 4.17 45.00 -12.87
CA ILE A 8 3.80 43.93 -11.92
C ILE A 8 4.09 42.59 -12.60
N LEU A 9 5.16 41.94 -12.14
CA LEU A 9 5.50 40.57 -12.57
C LEU A 9 4.59 39.58 -11.81
N LEU A 10 3.53 39.09 -12.45
CA LEU A 10 2.74 37.97 -11.93
C LEU A 10 3.58 36.69 -12.03
N LEU A 11 4.11 36.23 -10.91
CA LEU A 11 4.60 34.85 -10.80
C LEU A 11 3.40 33.90 -10.79
N ALA A 12 3.16 33.23 -11.90
CA ALA A 12 2.26 32.10 -11.97
C ALA A 12 2.93 30.92 -11.24
N ALA A 13 2.55 30.66 -10.01
CA ALA A 13 2.91 29.43 -9.31
C ALA A 13 2.19 28.27 -10.00
N SER A 14 2.90 27.57 -10.88
CA SER A 14 2.45 26.29 -11.43
C SER A 14 2.45 25.25 -10.32
N GLY A 15 1.34 25.15 -9.57
CA GLY A 15 1.09 24.06 -8.64
C GLY A 15 0.95 22.77 -9.44
N GLY A 16 2.05 22.04 -9.63
CA GLY A 16 2.01 20.68 -10.12
C GLY A 16 1.27 19.83 -9.09
N THR A 17 0.03 19.50 -9.34
CA THR A 17 -0.66 18.41 -8.64
C THR A 17 0.07 17.13 -9.02
N LEU A 18 0.96 16.67 -8.16
CA LEU A 18 1.43 15.28 -8.20
C LEU A 18 0.18 14.43 -8.05
N ALA A 19 -0.26 13.80 -9.14
CA ALA A 19 -1.30 12.78 -9.07
C ALA A 19 -0.74 11.67 -8.19
N GLY A 20 -1.20 11.61 -6.94
CA GLY A 20 -0.83 10.55 -6.02
C GLY A 20 -1.19 9.21 -6.64
N GLY A 21 -0.29 8.22 -6.57
CA GLY A 21 -0.57 6.88 -7.05
C GLY A 21 -1.75 6.24 -6.29
N ALA A 22 -2.22 5.09 -6.78
CA ALA A 22 -3.32 4.36 -6.16
C ALA A 22 -3.11 4.10 -4.66
N ALA A 23 -1.87 3.81 -4.27
CA ALA A 23 -1.50 3.65 -2.86
C ALA A 23 -1.70 4.94 -2.06
N ASP A 24 -1.29 6.11 -2.59
CA ASP A 24 -1.46 7.39 -1.89
C ASP A 24 -2.95 7.76 -1.75
N THR A 25 -3.75 7.49 -2.76
CA THR A 25 -5.21 7.66 -2.70
C THR A 25 -5.82 6.87 -1.55
N LEU A 26 -5.45 5.60 -1.42
CA LEU A 26 -5.97 4.75 -0.34
C LEU A 26 -5.44 5.16 1.03
N LEU A 27 -4.17 5.51 1.14
CA LEU A 27 -3.62 6.02 2.41
C LEU A 27 -4.35 7.28 2.87
N GLN A 28 -4.71 8.18 1.94
CA GLN A 28 -5.54 9.33 2.29
C GLN A 28 -6.95 8.89 2.73
N THR A 29 -7.58 7.97 2.01
CA THR A 29 -8.89 7.41 2.40
C THR A 29 -8.86 6.84 3.82
N TYR A 30 -7.80 6.12 4.18
CA TYR A 30 -7.68 5.56 5.54
C TYR A 30 -7.44 6.64 6.61
N ARG A 31 -6.71 7.73 6.29
CA ARG A 31 -6.59 8.90 7.19
C ARG A 31 -7.94 9.55 7.42
N ASP A 32 -8.75 9.69 6.40
CA ASP A 32 -10.10 10.27 6.49
C ASP A 32 -11.04 9.40 7.36
N GLN A 33 -10.70 8.12 7.51
CA GLN A 33 -11.36 7.18 8.43
C GLN A 33 -10.75 7.19 9.85
N GLY A 34 -9.84 8.11 10.14
CA GLY A 34 -9.23 8.29 11.45
C GLY A 34 -7.98 7.43 11.71
N ALA A 35 -7.42 6.78 10.68
CA ALA A 35 -6.19 6.00 10.81
C ALA A 35 -4.93 6.86 10.57
N GLY A 36 -3.77 6.31 10.94
CA GLY A 36 -2.48 6.96 10.78
C GLY A 36 -1.91 7.50 12.09
N PRO A 37 -0.63 7.91 12.11
CA PRO A 37 0.34 7.75 11.02
C PRO A 37 0.61 6.27 10.68
N PHE A 38 0.94 6.00 9.40
CA PHE A 38 1.25 4.65 8.93
C PHE A 38 2.75 4.38 8.98
N GLN A 39 3.13 3.16 9.34
CA GLN A 39 4.52 2.76 9.55
C GLN A 39 4.87 1.50 8.77
N ALA A 40 5.93 1.57 7.95
CA ALA A 40 6.42 0.43 7.17
C ALA A 40 6.87 -0.72 8.08
N GLU A 41 7.51 -0.43 9.21
CA GLU A 41 7.96 -1.45 10.15
C GLU A 41 6.79 -2.20 10.79
N THR A 42 5.70 -1.51 11.13
CA THR A 42 4.47 -2.16 11.59
C THR A 42 3.89 -3.04 10.49
N GLY A 43 3.86 -2.54 9.25
CA GLY A 43 3.43 -3.32 8.09
C GLY A 43 4.28 -4.57 7.87
N ARG A 44 5.60 -4.47 8.02
CA ARG A 44 6.53 -5.60 7.95
C ARG A 44 6.23 -6.63 9.05
N THR A 45 6.05 -6.17 10.27
CA THR A 45 5.70 -7.04 11.41
C THR A 45 4.40 -7.79 11.15
N LEU A 46 3.36 -7.11 10.67
CA LEU A 46 2.09 -7.73 10.30
C LEU A 46 2.25 -8.72 9.14
N TRP A 47 3.11 -8.43 8.15
CA TRP A 47 3.38 -9.28 7.01
C TRP A 47 4.02 -10.60 7.39
N THR A 48 4.97 -10.56 8.33
CA THR A 48 5.72 -11.74 8.78
C THR A 48 5.03 -12.50 9.90
N LYS A 49 4.00 -11.91 10.52
CA LYS A 49 3.26 -12.51 11.62
C LYS A 49 2.40 -13.69 11.17
N SER A 50 2.43 -14.76 11.96
CA SER A 50 1.45 -15.83 11.85
C SER A 50 0.23 -15.52 12.71
N PHE A 51 -0.94 -15.60 12.12
CA PHE A 51 -2.24 -15.45 12.80
C PHE A 51 -2.92 -16.81 12.88
N THR A 52 -3.84 -16.96 13.82
CA THR A 52 -4.70 -18.15 13.90
C THR A 52 -6.08 -17.79 13.37
N ALA A 53 -6.46 -18.38 12.24
CA ALA A 53 -7.77 -18.25 11.66
C ALA A 53 -8.36 -19.63 11.37
N LYS A 54 -9.56 -19.90 11.88
CA LYS A 54 -10.23 -21.22 11.79
C LYS A 54 -9.31 -22.36 12.28
N ASP A 55 -8.73 -22.17 13.45
CA ASP A 55 -7.83 -23.11 14.15
C ASP A 55 -6.57 -23.51 13.35
N LYS A 56 -6.17 -22.70 12.40
CA LYS A 56 -4.97 -22.92 11.58
C LYS A 56 -4.07 -21.69 11.57
N PRO A 57 -2.75 -21.89 11.70
CA PRO A 57 -1.80 -20.79 11.50
C PRO A 57 -1.80 -20.35 10.05
N ARG A 58 -1.81 -19.04 9.82
CA ARG A 58 -1.81 -18.40 8.50
C ARG A 58 -1.04 -17.10 8.53
N GLY A 59 -0.27 -16.86 7.49
CA GLY A 59 0.49 -15.63 7.31
C GLY A 59 0.55 -15.21 5.85
N CYS A 60 0.84 -13.94 5.61
CA CYS A 60 1.03 -13.42 4.24
C CYS A 60 2.22 -14.12 3.57
N THR A 61 3.25 -14.41 4.34
CA THR A 61 4.47 -15.10 3.89
C THR A 61 4.24 -16.54 3.44
N ASP A 62 3.15 -17.18 3.83
CA ASP A 62 2.82 -18.56 3.41
C ASP A 62 2.69 -18.68 1.88
N CYS A 63 2.24 -17.61 1.23
CA CYS A 63 2.07 -17.55 -0.23
C CYS A 63 3.09 -16.62 -0.90
N HIS A 64 3.43 -15.50 -0.25
CA HIS A 64 4.24 -14.43 -0.86
C HIS A 64 5.72 -14.47 -0.47
N GLY A 65 6.08 -15.20 0.61
CA GLY A 65 7.42 -15.19 1.17
C GLY A 65 7.78 -13.85 1.83
N THR A 66 9.04 -13.73 2.23
CA THR A 66 9.59 -12.55 2.89
C THR A 66 10.28 -11.59 1.92
N ASP A 67 10.79 -12.11 0.80
CA ASP A 67 11.39 -11.32 -0.27
C ASP A 67 10.31 -10.92 -1.28
N LEU A 68 9.85 -9.68 -1.20
CA LEU A 68 8.76 -9.16 -2.04
C LEU A 68 9.15 -8.95 -3.51
N THR A 69 10.43 -9.04 -3.84
CA THR A 69 10.93 -8.94 -5.22
C THR A 69 10.83 -10.28 -5.96
N ARG A 70 10.54 -11.37 -5.25
CA ARG A 70 10.42 -12.71 -5.81
C ARG A 70 8.96 -13.14 -5.98
N ALA A 71 8.74 -14.03 -6.95
CA ALA A 71 7.45 -14.67 -7.12
C ALA A 71 7.11 -15.55 -5.90
N GLY A 72 5.88 -15.46 -5.46
CA GLY A 72 5.31 -16.36 -4.46
C GLY A 72 4.65 -17.59 -5.10
N ARG A 73 4.02 -18.40 -4.26
CA ARG A 73 3.28 -19.58 -4.69
C ARG A 73 2.02 -19.76 -3.85
N HIS A 74 0.89 -19.89 -4.52
CA HIS A 74 -0.39 -20.06 -3.83
C HIS A 74 -0.38 -21.39 -3.05
N ARG A 75 -0.55 -21.30 -1.72
CA ARG A 75 -0.40 -22.44 -0.80
C ARG A 75 -1.28 -23.66 -1.17
N LYS A 76 -2.51 -23.43 -1.61
CA LYS A 76 -3.46 -24.50 -1.90
C LYS A 76 -3.32 -25.05 -3.33
N THR A 77 -3.12 -24.17 -4.31
CA THR A 77 -3.15 -24.57 -5.75
C THR A 77 -1.78 -24.74 -6.35
N GLY A 78 -0.72 -24.27 -5.67
CA GLY A 78 0.65 -24.27 -6.20
C GLY A 78 0.89 -23.28 -7.33
N LYS A 79 -0.11 -22.50 -7.75
CA LYS A 79 0.03 -21.51 -8.83
C LYS A 79 1.01 -20.41 -8.43
N PRO A 80 1.90 -19.96 -9.35
CA PRO A 80 2.81 -18.86 -9.07
C PRO A 80 2.03 -17.56 -8.86
N ILE A 81 2.52 -16.73 -7.94
CA ILE A 81 2.01 -15.38 -7.65
C ILE A 81 3.11 -14.41 -8.02
N GLN A 82 2.78 -13.42 -8.85
CA GLN A 82 3.74 -12.39 -9.25
C GLN A 82 4.28 -11.62 -8.04
N PRO A 83 5.52 -11.10 -8.12
CA PRO A 83 6.13 -10.34 -7.04
C PRO A 83 5.24 -9.24 -6.48
N MET A 84 5.35 -8.99 -5.18
CA MET A 84 4.58 -7.95 -4.48
C MET A 84 5.20 -6.56 -4.59
N SER A 85 6.52 -6.47 -4.76
CA SER A 85 7.22 -5.19 -4.85
C SER A 85 6.91 -4.48 -6.18
N PRO A 86 6.43 -3.21 -6.14
CA PRO A 86 6.25 -2.39 -7.35
C PRO A 86 7.55 -2.13 -8.11
N ALA A 87 8.72 -2.21 -7.45
CA ALA A 87 10.03 -2.02 -8.08
C ALA A 87 10.31 -3.05 -9.18
N VAL A 88 9.81 -4.28 -9.03
CA VAL A 88 9.98 -5.36 -10.02
C VAL A 88 8.68 -5.74 -10.71
N ASN A 89 7.55 -5.31 -10.20
CA ASN A 89 6.23 -5.51 -10.79
C ASN A 89 5.43 -4.19 -10.75
N PRO A 90 5.61 -3.29 -11.72
CA PRO A 90 4.98 -1.97 -11.73
C PRO A 90 3.44 -1.99 -11.73
N LYS A 91 2.82 -3.13 -12.05
CA LYS A 91 1.37 -3.29 -12.00
C LYS A 91 0.85 -3.50 -10.56
N ARG A 92 1.72 -3.81 -9.60
CA ARG A 92 1.34 -3.91 -8.20
C ARG A 92 0.99 -2.54 -7.66
N LEU A 93 -0.02 -2.50 -6.81
CA LEU A 93 -0.48 -1.30 -6.12
C LEU A 93 -0.87 -0.14 -7.07
N SER A 94 -1.24 -0.45 -8.32
CA SER A 94 -1.58 0.55 -9.34
C SER A 94 -3.09 0.80 -9.50
N ASP A 95 -3.93 0.03 -8.82
CA ASP A 95 -5.39 0.10 -8.93
C ASP A 95 -6.03 0.03 -7.53
N PRO A 96 -6.66 1.13 -7.05
CA PRO A 96 -7.24 1.16 -5.70
C PRO A 96 -8.30 0.08 -5.48
N LYS A 97 -9.13 -0.21 -6.48
CA LYS A 97 -10.19 -1.23 -6.37
C LYS A 97 -9.60 -2.64 -6.24
N LYS A 98 -8.50 -2.91 -6.94
CA LYS A 98 -7.79 -4.19 -6.82
C LYS A 98 -7.12 -4.32 -5.46
N ILE A 99 -6.49 -3.25 -4.96
CA ILE A 99 -5.87 -3.24 -3.63
C ILE A 99 -6.92 -3.58 -2.57
N GLU A 100 -8.06 -2.88 -2.56
CA GLU A 100 -9.15 -3.12 -1.59
C GLU A 100 -9.73 -4.53 -1.71
N LYS A 101 -9.95 -5.02 -2.92
CA LYS A 101 -10.43 -6.39 -3.16
C LYS A 101 -9.48 -7.42 -2.55
N TRP A 102 -8.17 -7.25 -2.71
CA TRP A 102 -7.19 -8.18 -2.18
C TRP A 102 -7.03 -8.06 -0.66
N PHE A 103 -7.12 -6.86 -0.09
CA PHE A 103 -7.19 -6.70 1.36
C PHE A 103 -8.39 -7.44 1.95
N LEU A 104 -9.58 -7.26 1.37
CA LEU A 104 -10.79 -7.93 1.83
C LEU A 104 -10.60 -9.46 1.87
N ARG A 105 -10.09 -10.04 0.79
CA ARG A 105 -9.92 -11.49 0.66
C ARG A 105 -8.81 -12.02 1.57
N ASN A 106 -7.66 -11.38 1.55
CA ASN A 106 -6.47 -11.87 2.24
C ASN A 106 -6.56 -11.64 3.75
N CYS A 107 -7.12 -10.53 4.21
CA CYS A 107 -7.33 -10.34 5.64
C CYS A 107 -8.33 -11.35 6.20
N LYS A 108 -9.44 -11.60 5.52
CA LYS A 108 -10.40 -12.63 5.94
C LYS A 108 -9.77 -14.04 5.99
N TRP A 109 -8.90 -14.34 5.04
CA TRP A 109 -8.21 -15.63 5.02
C TRP A 109 -7.15 -15.74 6.12
N THR A 110 -6.34 -14.69 6.32
CA THR A 110 -5.17 -14.69 7.21
C THR A 110 -5.57 -14.40 8.66
N LEU A 111 -6.36 -13.32 8.89
CA LEU A 111 -6.72 -12.84 10.22
C LEU A 111 -8.08 -13.39 10.70
N GLY A 112 -8.88 -13.96 9.80
CA GLY A 112 -10.26 -14.38 10.10
C GLY A 112 -11.26 -13.22 10.12
N ARG A 113 -10.84 -11.99 9.82
CA ARG A 113 -11.65 -10.77 9.80
C ARG A 113 -11.14 -9.80 8.73
N GLU A 114 -11.86 -8.72 8.53
CA GLU A 114 -11.36 -7.61 7.74
C GLU A 114 -10.21 -6.90 8.48
N CYS A 115 -9.25 -6.38 7.72
CA CYS A 115 -8.23 -5.49 8.26
C CYS A 115 -8.83 -4.12 8.57
N THR A 116 -8.37 -3.52 9.67
CA THR A 116 -8.71 -2.14 10.00
C THR A 116 -8.06 -1.17 9.00
N PRO A 117 -8.55 0.09 8.89
CA PRO A 117 -7.89 1.11 8.08
C PRO A 117 -6.41 1.33 8.48
N GLN A 118 -6.08 1.24 9.78
CA GLN A 118 -4.70 1.33 10.25
C GLN A 118 -3.84 0.17 9.73
N GLU A 119 -4.30 -1.06 9.87
CA GLU A 119 -3.59 -2.25 9.37
C GLU A 119 -3.38 -2.19 7.86
N LYS A 120 -4.41 -1.80 7.09
CA LYS A 120 -4.30 -1.62 5.64
C LYS A 120 -3.25 -0.56 5.27
N GLY A 121 -3.24 0.55 5.98
CA GLY A 121 -2.28 1.63 5.76
C GLY A 121 -0.84 1.22 6.08
N ASP A 122 -0.63 0.49 7.16
CA ASP A 122 0.68 -0.03 7.55
C ASP A 122 1.19 -1.07 6.53
N TYR A 123 0.35 -2.03 6.13
CA TYR A 123 0.66 -2.97 5.04
C TYR A 123 1.03 -2.25 3.74
N LEU A 124 0.22 -1.28 3.33
CA LEU A 124 0.42 -0.58 2.07
C LEU A 124 1.70 0.26 2.07
N THR A 125 2.02 0.88 3.21
CA THR A 125 3.25 1.64 3.41
C THR A 125 4.48 0.73 3.31
N TYR A 126 4.44 -0.47 3.89
CA TYR A 126 5.50 -1.46 3.75
C TYR A 126 5.61 -2.00 2.32
N LEU A 127 4.49 -2.43 1.72
CA LEU A 127 4.50 -3.09 0.41
C LEU A 127 5.00 -2.20 -0.72
N ARG A 128 4.76 -0.88 -0.64
CA ARG A 128 5.23 0.05 -1.68
C ARG A 128 6.73 0.35 -1.58
N ASN A 129 7.32 0.24 -0.39
CA ASN A 129 8.74 0.49 -0.12
C ASN A 129 9.26 -0.52 0.92
N PRO A 130 9.46 -1.78 0.52
CA PRO A 130 9.79 -2.84 1.47
C PRO A 130 11.20 -2.74 2.09
N ASP A 131 12.07 -1.90 1.50
CA ASP A 131 13.44 -1.70 1.97
C ASP A 131 13.61 -0.54 2.95
N ASN A 132 12.51 0.11 3.34
CA ASN A 132 12.49 1.20 4.33
C ASN A 132 12.15 0.70 5.73
#